data_28de885c7a9baaa5e348824acbbb729e
#
_entry.id   28de885c7a9baaa5e348824acbbb729e
#
_cell.length_a   1.000
_cell.length_b   1.000
_cell.length_c   1.000
_cell.angle_alpha   90.00
_cell.angle_beta   90.00
_cell.angle_gamma   90.00
#
_symmetry.space_group_name_H-M   'P 1'
#
loop_
_entity.id
_entity.type
_entity.pdbx_description
1 polymer ?
#
loop_
_entity_poly.entity_id
_entity_poly.type
_entity_poly.pdbx_seq_one_letter_code
_entity_poly.pdbx_strand_id
1 'polypeptide(L)'
;MELDIYSRQLGVGHSISDLSAFLEEKAFVYLLRCNDNSLYCGWSSDLSKRLKVHNTGKGAKYTKARLPVKLVYFEVYEDKIIAMKREYEIKQLTKLQKERLINGIEDIV
;
A
#
# COMPACT_ATOMS: atom_id res chain seq x y z
N MET A 1 -6.99 5.87 12.15
CA MET A 1 -6.75 5.84 10.73
C MET A 1 -6.26 4.48 10.26
N GLU A 2 -6.44 4.18 9.03
CA GLU A 2 -6.15 2.83 8.50
C GLU A 2 -4.71 2.41 8.62
N LEU A 3 -3.77 3.35 8.55
CA LEU A 3 -2.37 3.01 8.73
C LEU A 3 -2.11 2.36 10.09
N ASP A 4 -2.89 2.74 11.09
CA ASP A 4 -2.75 2.17 12.43
C ASP A 4 -3.27 0.74 12.51
N ILE A 5 -4.02 0.28 11.54
CA ILE A 5 -4.51 -1.09 11.52
C ILE A 5 -3.36 -2.06 11.63
N TYR A 6 -2.29 -1.82 10.87
CA TYR A 6 -1.12 -2.65 10.92
C TYR A 6 -0.53 -2.73 12.32
N SER A 7 -0.31 -1.56 12.93
CA SER A 7 0.26 -1.49 14.28
C SER A 7 -0.64 -2.13 15.32
N ARG A 8 -1.95 -1.89 15.23
CA ARG A 8 -2.89 -2.44 16.20
C ARG A 8 -2.99 -3.96 16.11
N GLN A 9 -3.01 -4.50 14.91
CA GLN A 9 -3.15 -5.93 14.71
C GLN A 9 -1.89 -6.69 15.11
N LEU A 10 -0.73 -6.12 14.87
CA LEU A 10 0.52 -6.73 15.25
C LEU A 10 0.76 -6.62 16.75
N GLY A 11 0.41 -5.46 17.31
CA GLY A 11 0.47 -5.26 18.75
C GLY A 11 1.80 -5.56 19.38
N VAL A 12 1.76 -5.60 20.72
CA VAL A 12 2.93 -5.94 21.53
C VAL A 12 2.90 -7.44 21.79
N GLY A 13 4.05 -8.09 21.69
CA GLY A 13 4.17 -9.50 22.06
C GLY A 13 4.14 -10.47 20.90
N HIS A 14 3.97 -9.99 19.67
CA HIS A 14 4.06 -10.87 18.52
C HIS A 14 5.51 -11.20 18.21
N SER A 15 5.77 -12.47 17.92
CA SER A 15 7.10 -12.90 17.49
C SER A 15 7.26 -12.65 15.99
N ILE A 16 8.50 -12.77 15.52
CA ILE A 16 8.77 -12.63 14.08
C ILE A 16 8.05 -13.72 13.28
N SER A 17 7.99 -14.94 13.82
CA SER A 17 7.28 -16.03 13.14
C SER A 17 5.77 -15.76 13.09
N ASP A 18 5.19 -15.19 14.15
CA ASP A 18 3.78 -14.80 14.16
C ASP A 18 3.52 -13.70 13.14
N LEU A 19 4.43 -12.74 13.05
CA LEU A 19 4.34 -11.67 12.07
C LEU A 19 4.36 -12.23 10.65
N SER A 20 5.26 -13.15 10.37
CA SER A 20 5.38 -13.75 9.05
C SER A 20 4.08 -14.45 8.65
N ALA A 21 3.53 -15.28 9.54
CA ALA A 21 2.27 -15.97 9.28
C ALA A 21 1.12 -14.98 9.11
N PHE A 22 1.10 -13.94 9.93
CA PHE A 22 0.08 -12.90 9.83
C PHE A 22 0.10 -12.23 8.45
N LEU A 23 1.27 -11.82 7.98
CA LEU A 23 1.41 -11.11 6.72
C LEU A 23 1.15 -11.98 5.51
N GLU A 24 1.42 -13.28 5.59
CA GLU A 24 1.17 -14.20 4.48
C GLU A 24 -0.30 -14.33 4.13
N GLU A 25 -1.18 -14.10 5.11
CA GLU A 25 -2.62 -14.25 4.90
C GLU A 25 -3.34 -12.92 4.70
N LYS A 26 -2.59 -11.85 4.50
CA LYS A 26 -3.17 -10.51 4.40
C LYS A 26 -3.13 -10.01 2.96
N ALA A 27 -3.88 -8.94 2.75
CA ALA A 27 -3.85 -8.19 1.50
C ALA A 27 -3.44 -6.77 1.80
N PHE A 28 -2.73 -6.18 0.88
CA PHE A 28 -2.14 -4.85 1.05
C PHE A 28 -2.69 -3.90 0.01
N VAL A 29 -2.98 -2.68 0.45
CA VAL A 29 -3.19 -1.56 -0.46
C VAL A 29 -1.98 -0.65 -0.31
N TYR A 30 -1.45 -0.16 -1.41
CA TYR A 30 -0.19 0.56 -1.36
C TYR A 30 -0.18 1.74 -2.31
N LEU A 31 0.68 2.70 -2.00
CA LEU A 31 0.98 3.82 -2.88
C LEU A 31 2.46 3.79 -3.22
N LEU A 32 2.75 3.94 -4.51
CA LEU A 32 4.12 4.04 -5.01
C LEU A 32 4.35 5.45 -5.50
N ARG A 33 5.50 6.02 -5.13
CA ARG A 33 5.95 7.27 -5.71
C ARG A 33 6.78 6.96 -6.94
N CYS A 34 6.36 7.49 -8.06
CA CYS A 34 7.02 7.27 -9.34
C CYS A 34 8.14 8.29 -9.55
N ASN A 35 8.97 8.05 -10.55
CA ASN A 35 10.10 8.92 -10.85
C ASN A 35 9.69 10.35 -11.18
N ASP A 36 8.50 10.53 -11.73
CA ASP A 36 7.94 11.85 -12.06
C ASP A 36 7.17 12.48 -10.90
N ASN A 37 7.32 11.93 -9.69
CA ASN A 37 6.66 12.37 -8.47
C ASN A 37 5.15 12.10 -8.43
N SER A 38 4.61 11.41 -9.41
CA SER A 38 3.22 10.97 -9.37
C SER A 38 3.05 9.79 -8.43
N LEU A 39 1.81 9.46 -8.10
CA LEU A 39 1.49 8.37 -7.19
C LEU A 39 0.65 7.32 -7.90
N TYR A 40 1.01 6.07 -7.68
CA TYR A 40 0.27 4.93 -8.20
C TYR A 40 -0.29 4.12 -7.03
N CYS A 41 -1.57 3.77 -7.11
CA CYS A 41 -2.24 2.96 -6.09
C CYS A 41 -2.52 1.57 -6.63
N GLY A 42 -2.22 0.56 -5.82
CA GLY A 42 -2.53 -0.82 -6.16
C GLY A 42 -2.81 -1.65 -4.92
N TRP A 43 -3.10 -2.93 -5.14
CA TRP A 43 -3.22 -3.88 -4.05
C TRP A 43 -2.48 -5.17 -4.42
N SER A 44 -2.09 -5.93 -3.40
CA SER A 44 -1.39 -7.20 -3.62
C SER A 44 -1.45 -8.06 -2.37
N SER A 45 -1.35 -9.36 -2.55
CA SER A 45 -1.17 -10.29 -1.43
C SER A 45 0.28 -10.44 -1.03
N ASP A 46 1.21 -9.94 -1.85
CA ASP A 46 2.64 -10.00 -1.58
C ASP A 46 3.29 -8.70 -2.00
N LEU A 47 3.38 -7.76 -1.06
CA LEU A 47 3.82 -6.41 -1.34
C LEU A 47 5.28 -6.36 -1.83
N SER A 48 6.16 -7.12 -1.18
CA SER A 48 7.58 -7.13 -1.54
C SER A 48 7.77 -7.61 -2.97
N LYS A 49 7.12 -8.71 -3.32
CA LYS A 49 7.21 -9.26 -4.66
C LYS A 49 6.62 -8.30 -5.69
N ARG A 50 5.49 -7.69 -5.36
CA ARG A 50 4.82 -6.76 -6.28
C ARG A 50 5.68 -5.53 -6.56
N LEU A 51 6.35 -5.01 -5.54
CA LEU A 51 7.26 -3.87 -5.72
C LEU A 51 8.39 -4.21 -6.68
N LYS A 52 8.97 -5.41 -6.55
CA LYS A 52 10.00 -5.87 -7.48
C LYS A 52 9.47 -5.96 -8.91
N VAL A 53 8.25 -6.51 -9.07
CA VAL A 53 7.63 -6.63 -10.38
C VAL A 53 7.44 -5.25 -11.01
N HIS A 54 6.99 -4.27 -10.25
CA HIS A 54 6.86 -2.90 -10.77
C HIS A 54 8.21 -2.38 -11.27
N ASN A 55 9.26 -2.53 -10.47
CA ASN A 55 10.57 -1.98 -10.82
C ASN A 55 11.29 -2.73 -11.95
N THR A 56 10.82 -3.91 -12.32
CA THR A 56 11.32 -4.60 -13.50
C THR A 56 10.58 -4.17 -14.78
N GLY A 57 9.62 -3.28 -14.65
CA GLY A 57 8.84 -2.81 -15.79
C GLY A 57 7.71 -3.75 -16.18
N LYS A 58 7.40 -4.74 -15.34
CA LYS A 58 6.37 -5.75 -15.64
C LYS A 58 5.12 -5.58 -14.77
N GLY A 59 5.05 -4.51 -14.01
CA GLY A 59 3.88 -4.22 -13.21
C GLY A 59 2.79 -3.56 -14.04
N ALA A 60 2.28 -2.44 -13.56
CA ALA A 60 1.25 -1.71 -14.27
C ALA A 60 1.84 -0.91 -15.42
N LYS A 61 1.03 -0.67 -16.44
CA LYS A 61 1.43 0.18 -17.56
C LYS A 61 1.84 1.57 -17.10
N TYR A 62 1.12 2.10 -16.11
CA TYR A 62 1.41 3.42 -15.57
C TYR A 62 2.82 3.49 -14.99
N THR A 63 3.20 2.51 -14.18
CA THR A 63 4.50 2.53 -13.51
C THR A 63 5.64 2.21 -14.47
N LYS A 64 5.38 1.40 -15.49
CA LYS A 64 6.39 1.01 -16.47
C LYS A 64 7.07 2.23 -17.12
N ALA A 65 6.32 3.29 -17.36
CA ALA A 65 6.84 4.49 -18.00
C ALA A 65 7.47 5.47 -16.99
N ARG A 66 7.43 5.15 -15.69
CA ARG A 66 7.78 6.10 -14.63
C ARG A 66 8.70 5.49 -13.58
N LEU A 67 9.56 4.57 -13.99
CA LEU A 67 10.50 3.90 -13.10
C LEU A 67 11.68 4.83 -12.77
N PRO A 68 12.32 4.64 -11.61
CA PRO A 68 11.99 3.68 -10.58
C PRO A 68 10.83 4.14 -9.71
N VAL A 69 10.19 3.19 -9.04
CA VAL A 69 9.10 3.51 -8.10
C VAL A 69 9.52 3.13 -6.68
N LYS A 70 8.98 3.84 -5.72
CA LYS A 70 9.26 3.61 -4.30
C LYS A 70 7.96 3.41 -3.55
N LEU A 71 7.95 2.46 -2.62
CA LEU A 71 6.82 2.30 -1.72
C LEU A 71 6.84 3.43 -0.70
N VAL A 72 5.77 4.21 -0.63
CA VAL A 72 5.67 5.34 0.30
C VAL A 72 4.52 5.20 1.29
N TYR A 73 3.63 4.23 1.09
CA TYR A 73 2.50 4.04 1.99
C TYR A 73 1.88 2.67 1.76
N PHE A 74 1.40 2.03 2.82
CA PHE A 74 0.58 0.82 2.66
C PHE A 74 -0.36 0.65 3.83
N GLU A 75 -1.42 -0.13 3.58
CA GLU A 75 -2.41 -0.57 4.58
C GLU A 75 -2.54 -2.07 4.48
N VAL A 76 -2.85 -2.73 5.59
CA VAL A 76 -2.96 -4.19 5.66
C VAL A 76 -4.39 -4.57 6.02
N TYR A 77 -4.95 -5.51 5.29
CA TYR A 77 -6.32 -5.97 5.50
C TYR A 77 -6.40 -7.48 5.61
N GLU A 78 -7.47 -7.96 6.24
CA GLU A 78 -7.70 -9.38 6.47
C GLU A 78 -7.88 -10.16 5.17
N ASP A 79 -8.51 -9.56 4.18
CA ASP A 79 -8.76 -10.24 2.91
C ASP A 79 -8.69 -9.29 1.73
N LYS A 80 -8.59 -9.91 0.55
CA LYS A 80 -8.42 -9.16 -0.69
C LYS A 80 -9.63 -8.31 -1.07
N ILE A 81 -10.83 -8.74 -0.68
CA ILE A 81 -12.03 -7.98 -1.06
C ILE A 81 -12.05 -6.63 -0.38
N ILE A 82 -11.69 -6.60 0.91
CA ILE A 82 -11.60 -5.35 1.66
C ILE A 82 -10.48 -4.49 1.07
N ALA A 83 -9.34 -5.09 0.77
CA ALA A 83 -8.22 -4.36 0.16
C ALA A 83 -8.61 -3.76 -1.19
N MET A 84 -9.31 -4.51 -2.02
CA MET A 84 -9.75 -4.03 -3.33
C MET A 84 -10.72 -2.86 -3.21
N LYS A 85 -11.62 -2.91 -2.24
CA LYS A 85 -12.52 -1.78 -1.98
C LYS A 85 -11.75 -0.54 -1.55
N ARG A 86 -10.77 -0.74 -0.68
CA ARG A 86 -9.94 0.38 -0.22
C ARG A 86 -9.10 0.96 -1.35
N GLU A 87 -8.54 0.10 -2.19
CA GLU A 87 -7.81 0.55 -3.37
C GLU A 87 -8.68 1.48 -4.22
N TYR A 88 -9.92 1.06 -4.46
CA TYR A 88 -10.86 1.87 -5.23
C TYR A 88 -11.06 3.24 -4.58
N GLU A 89 -11.27 3.26 -3.26
CA GLU A 89 -11.46 4.52 -2.53
C GLU A 89 -10.25 5.44 -2.68
N ILE A 90 -9.05 4.89 -2.48
CA ILE A 90 -7.83 5.70 -2.57
C ILE A 90 -7.61 6.22 -3.98
N LYS A 91 -7.96 5.44 -4.98
CA LYS A 91 -7.83 5.88 -6.37
C LYS A 91 -8.71 7.09 -6.68
N GLN A 92 -9.79 7.30 -5.93
CA GLN A 92 -10.67 8.45 -6.11
C GLN A 92 -10.13 9.72 -5.44
N LEU A 93 -9.12 9.60 -4.60
CA LEU A 93 -8.56 10.76 -3.92
C LEU A 93 -7.74 11.61 -4.89
N THR A 94 -7.70 12.91 -4.61
CA THR A 94 -6.80 13.81 -5.33
C THR A 94 -5.35 13.53 -4.95
N LYS A 95 -4.42 14.06 -5.72
CA LYS A 95 -3.01 13.91 -5.37
C LYS A 95 -2.71 14.49 -4.00
N LEU A 96 -3.28 15.66 -3.70
CA LEU A 96 -3.09 16.28 -2.39
C LEU A 96 -3.59 15.39 -1.26
N GLN A 97 -4.76 14.79 -1.44
CA GLN A 97 -5.32 13.90 -0.43
C GLN A 97 -4.44 12.66 -0.24
N LYS A 98 -3.91 12.11 -1.32
CA LYS A 98 -2.98 10.97 -1.23
C LYS A 98 -1.70 11.36 -0.50
N GLU A 99 -1.18 12.55 -0.76
CA GLU A 99 0.02 13.02 -0.06
C GLU A 99 -0.24 13.18 1.44
N ARG A 100 -1.43 13.66 1.80
CA ARG A 100 -1.80 13.76 3.21
C ARG A 100 -1.91 12.38 3.86
N LEU A 101 -2.43 11.42 3.14
CA LEU A 101 -2.52 10.04 3.62
C LEU A 101 -1.11 9.50 3.91
N ILE A 102 -0.17 9.73 3.00
CA ILE A 102 1.23 9.31 3.16
C ILE A 102 1.85 9.94 4.40
N ASN A 103 1.53 11.19 4.65
CA ASN A 103 2.10 11.94 5.78
C ASN A 103 1.36 11.68 7.10
N GLY A 104 0.33 10.84 7.09
CA GLY A 104 -0.42 10.55 8.30
C GLY A 104 -1.34 11.67 8.73
N ILE A 105 -1.69 12.57 7.83
CA ILE A 105 -2.61 13.66 8.11
C ILE A 105 -4.02 13.24 7.72
N GLU A 106 -4.94 13.27 8.68
CA GLU A 106 -6.32 12.93 8.39
C GLU A 106 -7.05 14.10 7.76
N ASP A 107 -7.85 13.81 6.75
CA ASP A 107 -8.76 14.79 6.19
C ASP A 107 -10.00 14.82 7.07
N ILE A 108 -10.01 15.73 7.98
CA ILE A 108 -11.14 15.91 8.87
C ILE A 108 -12.09 16.85 8.21
N VAL A 109 -13.04 16.37 7.57
CA VAL A 109 -14.03 17.34 7.10
C VAL A 109 -15.29 16.73 6.76
#